data_e1a41dcfcec54eef4c436bc6204e48ad
#
_entry.id   e1a41dcfcec54eef4c436bc6204e48ad
#
_cell.length_a   1.000
_cell.length_b   1.000
_cell.length_c   1.000
_cell.angle_alpha   90.00
_cell.angle_beta   90.00
_cell.angle_gamma   90.00
#
_symmetry.space_group_name_H-M   'P 1'
#
loop_
_entity.id
_entity.type
_entity.pdbx_description
1 polymer ?
#
loop_
_entity_poly.entity_id
_entity_poly.type
_entity_poly.pdbx_seq_one_letter_code
_entity_poly.pdbx_strand_id
1 'polypeptide(L)'
;GASPPGSHPIWEVRSVSDRQPPRPGGRWGGSAPCPASRPIREGGGGSAPPPGQPCRPGGRWGGQPPARPAAPSGRDGFIKAIGPADVIQRQFSGETFEEIIDCSGKCILPGLVDAHTHPVWAGERVHEFAMKLAGATYMEIHQAGGGIHFTVERTRQATEEELFRSLQQRLQCMMRAGTTLVECKSGYGLDLETELKMLRVIERARRELDIGISATYCGAHSVPKGKTATEAADDIINNHLPKLKELGRNGEIHVDNIDVFCEKGVFDLDSTRRILQRGKDIGLQINFHGDELHPMKAAELGAELGAQAISHLEEVSDEGIVAMATARCSAILLPTTAYMLRLKQPRARKMLDEGVIVALGSDFNPNAYCFSMPMVMHLACVNMRMSMPEALAAATINAAYALGKSHTHGSLEVGKQGDLIIINSSRWEHLIYQFGGHHELIEYVIAKGKLIYKT
;
A
#
# COMPACT_ATOMS: atom_id res chain seq x y z
N GLY A 1 -45.08 -7.07 -12.56
CA GLY A 1 -44.39 -8.25 -12.14
C GLY A 1 -43.16 -7.83 -11.38
N ALA A 2 -43.13 -8.06 -10.07
CA ALA A 2 -41.99 -7.83 -9.23
C ALA A 2 -40.90 -8.86 -9.57
N SER A 3 -39.69 -8.39 -9.84
CA SER A 3 -38.51 -9.25 -9.96
C SER A 3 -38.23 -9.94 -8.61
N PRO A 4 -37.78 -11.19 -8.61
CA PRO A 4 -37.43 -11.90 -7.36
C PRO A 4 -36.27 -11.20 -6.65
N PRO A 5 -36.15 -11.31 -5.32
CA PRO A 5 -35.05 -10.70 -4.57
C PRO A 5 -33.72 -11.30 -5.03
N GLY A 6 -32.79 -10.40 -5.36
CA GLY A 6 -31.52 -10.71 -6.01
C GLY A 6 -30.73 -11.82 -5.32
N SER A 7 -30.38 -12.82 -6.11
CA SER A 7 -29.32 -13.78 -5.77
C SER A 7 -28.00 -13.04 -5.73
N HIS A 8 -27.36 -12.96 -4.56
CA HIS A 8 -26.01 -12.44 -4.44
C HIS A 8 -24.99 -13.49 -4.88
N PRO A 9 -23.89 -13.09 -5.57
CA PRO A 9 -22.93 -14.04 -6.11
C PRO A 9 -22.26 -14.87 -5.01
N ILE A 10 -22.25 -16.18 -5.18
CA ILE A 10 -21.52 -17.12 -4.33
C ILE A 10 -20.43 -17.76 -5.18
N TRP A 11 -19.17 -17.61 -4.77
CA TRP A 11 -18.00 -18.09 -5.48
C TRP A 11 -17.38 -19.30 -4.79
N GLU A 12 -16.99 -20.30 -5.55
CA GLU A 12 -16.13 -21.40 -5.11
C GLU A 12 -14.83 -21.38 -5.90
N VAL A 13 -13.69 -21.35 -5.19
CA VAL A 13 -12.37 -21.44 -5.80
C VAL A 13 -11.76 -22.79 -5.48
N ARG A 14 -11.50 -23.61 -6.50
CA ARG A 14 -10.94 -24.96 -6.37
C ARG A 14 -9.51 -25.02 -6.86
N SER A 15 -8.60 -25.67 -6.11
CA SER A 15 -7.30 -26.07 -6.61
C SER A 15 -7.17 -27.61 -6.60
N VAL A 16 -6.82 -28.20 -7.74
CA VAL A 16 -6.51 -29.62 -7.87
C VAL A 16 -5.02 -29.76 -8.13
N SER A 17 -4.25 -30.43 -7.25
CA SER A 17 -2.91 -30.86 -7.53
C SER A 17 -2.83 -32.38 -7.40
N ASP A 18 -2.90 -33.08 -8.51
CA ASP A 18 -2.42 -34.44 -8.66
C ASP A 18 -1.58 -34.50 -9.94
N ARG A 19 -0.32 -34.13 -9.83
CA ARG A 19 0.76 -34.66 -10.63
C ARG A 19 2.03 -34.60 -9.78
N GLN A 20 2.59 -35.76 -9.47
CA GLN A 20 3.95 -35.85 -8.93
C GLN A 20 4.91 -35.16 -9.89
N PRO A 21 5.87 -34.36 -9.41
CA PRO A 21 6.93 -33.85 -10.26
C PRO A 21 7.76 -35.05 -10.79
N PRO A 22 8.24 -35.00 -12.04
CA PRO A 22 9.14 -36.02 -12.57
C PRO A 22 10.40 -36.06 -11.72
N ARG A 23 10.88 -37.25 -11.39
CA ARG A 23 12.14 -37.47 -10.65
C ARG A 23 13.30 -36.86 -11.46
N PRO A 24 14.22 -36.12 -10.86
CA PRO A 24 15.43 -35.67 -11.56
C PRO A 24 16.36 -36.86 -11.74
N GLY A 25 16.41 -37.39 -12.93
CA GLY A 25 17.45 -38.31 -13.39
C GLY A 25 18.39 -37.59 -14.34
N GLY A 26 19.61 -37.35 -13.94
CA GLY A 26 20.62 -36.76 -14.83
C GLY A 26 21.84 -36.25 -14.04
N ARG A 27 22.88 -37.07 -13.99
CA ARG A 27 24.20 -36.68 -13.49
C ARG A 27 24.80 -35.60 -14.40
N TRP A 28 25.27 -34.52 -13.82
CA TRP A 28 26.24 -33.65 -14.42
C TRP A 28 27.55 -33.81 -13.63
N GLY A 29 28.55 -34.42 -14.26
CA GLY A 29 29.91 -34.43 -13.78
C GLY A 29 30.70 -33.25 -14.34
N GLY A 30 31.63 -32.72 -13.57
CA GLY A 30 32.56 -31.71 -14.04
C GLY A 30 33.00 -30.77 -12.93
N SER A 31 33.99 -31.17 -12.16
CA SER A 31 34.69 -30.38 -11.16
C SER A 31 35.78 -29.52 -11.79
N ALA A 32 35.90 -28.26 -11.38
CA ALA A 32 37.14 -27.51 -11.38
C ALA A 32 37.22 -26.62 -10.12
N PRO A 33 38.36 -26.58 -9.42
CA PRO A 33 38.48 -25.94 -8.12
C PRO A 33 38.93 -24.49 -8.21
N CYS A 34 38.40 -23.64 -7.33
CA CYS A 34 38.91 -22.29 -7.06
C CYS A 34 40.13 -22.36 -6.07
N PRO A 35 41.14 -21.50 -6.22
CA PRO A 35 42.34 -21.53 -5.41
C PRO A 35 42.17 -20.85 -4.04
N ALA A 36 42.82 -21.42 -3.06
CA ALA A 36 42.92 -20.99 -1.67
C ALA A 36 43.72 -19.69 -1.51
N SER A 37 43.26 -18.76 -0.68
CA SER A 37 44.07 -17.70 -0.10
C SER A 37 44.45 -18.01 1.33
N ARG A 38 45.74 -17.73 1.65
CA ARG A 38 46.49 -18.07 2.87
C ARG A 38 46.12 -17.23 4.09
N PRO A 39 46.40 -17.71 5.32
CA PRO A 39 46.01 -17.10 6.57
C PRO A 39 46.99 -16.02 7.06
N ILE A 40 46.46 -15.03 7.79
CA ILE A 40 47.24 -14.09 8.61
C ILE A 40 47.11 -14.50 10.08
N ARG A 41 48.24 -14.46 10.76
CA ARG A 41 48.51 -14.97 12.11
C ARG A 41 47.95 -14.08 13.23
N GLU A 42 47.76 -14.76 14.35
CA GLU A 42 47.25 -14.41 15.66
C GLU A 42 47.97 -13.27 16.40
N GLY A 43 47.25 -12.69 17.31
CA GLY A 43 47.78 -11.89 18.43
C GLY A 43 46.71 -11.45 19.44
N GLY A 44 46.60 -12.17 20.56
CA GLY A 44 46.27 -11.60 21.89
C GLY A 44 44.81 -11.60 22.40
N GLY A 45 44.45 -12.57 23.16
CA GLY A 45 43.82 -12.66 24.47
C GLY A 45 42.65 -11.76 24.85
N GLY A 46 41.46 -12.36 25.03
CA GLY A 46 40.34 -11.80 25.74
C GLY A 46 39.10 -12.71 25.60
N SER A 47 38.79 -13.43 26.69
CA SER A 47 37.70 -14.41 26.75
C SER A 47 36.32 -13.73 26.64
N ALA A 48 35.59 -14.00 25.56
CA ALA A 48 34.17 -13.72 25.41
C ALA A 48 33.38 -15.02 25.61
N PRO A 49 32.13 -14.93 26.13
CA PRO A 49 31.26 -16.10 26.32
C PRO A 49 30.81 -16.68 24.98
N PRO A 50 30.44 -17.98 24.91
CA PRO A 50 30.16 -18.66 23.66
C PRO A 50 28.93 -18.12 22.97
N PRO A 51 28.94 -17.90 21.63
CA PRO A 51 27.77 -17.52 20.88
C PRO A 51 26.79 -18.69 20.80
N GLY A 52 25.50 -18.36 20.98
CA GLY A 52 24.40 -19.30 20.81
C GLY A 52 24.47 -19.96 19.43
N GLN A 53 24.31 -21.28 19.42
CA GLN A 53 24.32 -22.09 18.20
C GLN A 53 23.26 -21.59 17.21
N PRO A 54 23.59 -21.41 15.93
CA PRO A 54 22.60 -21.19 14.89
C PRO A 54 21.70 -22.43 14.77
N CYS A 55 20.39 -22.21 14.72
CA CYS A 55 19.42 -23.26 14.46
C CYS A 55 19.78 -23.98 13.14
N ARG A 56 20.09 -25.27 13.23
CA ARG A 56 20.32 -26.11 12.06
C ARG A 56 19.05 -26.21 11.23
N PRO A 57 19.08 -25.99 9.91
CA PRO A 57 17.99 -26.34 9.03
C PRO A 57 17.99 -27.85 8.80
N GLY A 58 17.24 -28.58 9.60
CA GLY A 58 17.22 -30.05 9.55
C GLY A 58 16.02 -30.64 10.26
N GLY A 59 14.85 -30.10 10.03
CA GLY A 59 13.57 -30.73 10.31
C GLY A 59 12.95 -31.16 8.99
N ARG A 60 12.87 -32.47 8.73
CA ARG A 60 11.99 -33.00 7.69
C ARG A 60 10.58 -32.58 8.06
N TRP A 61 10.02 -31.65 7.31
CA TRP A 61 8.58 -31.42 7.31
C TRP A 61 7.93 -32.62 6.64
N GLY A 62 7.68 -33.67 7.43
CA GLY A 62 6.72 -34.70 7.12
C GLY A 62 5.33 -34.14 7.40
N GLY A 63 4.96 -33.08 6.69
CA GLY A 63 3.62 -32.53 6.70
C GLY A 63 2.87 -33.10 5.51
N GLN A 64 1.64 -33.56 5.75
CA GLN A 64 0.65 -33.73 4.70
C GLN A 64 0.68 -32.52 3.76
N PRO A 65 0.44 -32.71 2.44
CA PRO A 65 0.36 -31.57 1.51
C PRO A 65 -0.65 -30.57 2.06
N PRO A 66 -0.34 -29.26 1.97
CA PRO A 66 -1.22 -28.24 2.52
C PRO A 66 -2.63 -28.42 1.97
N ALA A 67 -3.58 -28.44 2.89
CA ALA A 67 -4.99 -28.54 2.57
C ALA A 67 -5.36 -27.44 1.59
N ARG A 68 -6.03 -27.80 0.52
CA ARG A 68 -6.39 -26.91 -0.61
C ARG A 68 -7.42 -25.89 -0.15
N PRO A 69 -7.19 -24.58 -0.27
CA PRO A 69 -8.20 -23.61 0.09
C PRO A 69 -9.34 -23.59 -0.95
N ALA A 70 -10.56 -23.62 -0.48
CA ALA A 70 -11.73 -23.18 -1.20
C ALA A 70 -12.32 -22.00 -0.42
N ALA A 71 -12.60 -20.91 -1.09
CA ALA A 71 -13.18 -19.72 -0.46
C ALA A 71 -14.49 -19.34 -1.14
N PRO A 72 -15.65 -19.76 -0.61
CA PRO A 72 -16.94 -19.23 -1.06
C PRO A 72 -17.15 -17.83 -0.47
N SER A 73 -17.44 -16.82 -1.30
CA SER A 73 -17.89 -15.54 -0.82
C SER A 73 -19.38 -15.59 -0.48
N GLY A 74 -19.76 -14.96 0.64
CA GLY A 74 -21.14 -14.92 1.08
C GLY A 74 -21.97 -13.79 0.45
N ARG A 75 -23.26 -13.73 0.85
CA ARG A 75 -24.27 -12.79 0.34
C ARG A 75 -23.85 -11.32 0.34
N ASP A 76 -22.88 -10.92 1.16
CA ASP A 76 -22.47 -9.54 1.34
C ASP A 76 -21.01 -9.27 0.92
N GLY A 77 -20.42 -10.16 0.10
CA GLY A 77 -19.05 -10.01 -0.35
C GLY A 77 -17.97 -10.41 0.66
N PHE A 78 -18.33 -11.16 1.72
CA PHE A 78 -17.41 -11.64 2.75
C PHE A 78 -17.03 -13.11 2.55
N ILE A 79 -15.84 -13.48 3.00
CA ILE A 79 -15.35 -14.87 3.00
C ILE A 79 -16.15 -15.67 4.02
N LYS A 80 -16.88 -16.71 3.57
CA LYS A 80 -17.68 -17.58 4.43
C LYS A 80 -16.92 -18.77 4.97
N ALA A 81 -16.03 -19.35 4.18
CA ALA A 81 -15.26 -20.50 4.59
C ALA A 81 -13.94 -20.59 3.84
N ILE A 82 -12.94 -21.17 4.50
CA ILE A 82 -11.64 -21.50 3.92
C ILE A 82 -11.27 -22.88 4.46
N GLY A 83 -10.86 -23.79 3.58
CA GLY A 83 -10.48 -25.14 4.02
C GLY A 83 -10.20 -26.09 2.86
N PRO A 84 -10.02 -27.39 3.15
CA PRO A 84 -9.89 -28.42 2.13
C PRO A 84 -11.14 -28.46 1.24
N ALA A 85 -10.93 -28.65 -0.07
CA ALA A 85 -12.02 -28.62 -1.05
C ALA A 85 -13.14 -29.60 -0.75
N ASP A 86 -12.80 -30.83 -0.31
CA ASP A 86 -13.77 -31.88 0.06
C ASP A 86 -14.59 -31.50 1.30
N VAL A 87 -14.01 -30.76 2.24
CA VAL A 87 -14.72 -30.27 3.44
C VAL A 87 -15.71 -29.17 3.03
N ILE A 88 -15.24 -28.19 2.23
CA ILE A 88 -16.09 -27.11 1.74
C ILE A 88 -17.25 -27.64 0.90
N GLN A 89 -17.00 -28.58 -0.03
CA GLN A 89 -18.04 -29.20 -0.84
C GLN A 89 -19.12 -29.89 0.00
N ARG A 90 -18.72 -30.62 1.04
CA ARG A 90 -19.68 -31.24 1.96
C ARG A 90 -20.48 -30.21 2.74
N GLN A 91 -19.82 -29.17 3.23
CA GLN A 91 -20.45 -28.09 4.01
C GLN A 91 -21.52 -27.34 3.22
N PHE A 92 -21.27 -27.12 1.92
CA PHE A 92 -22.13 -26.36 1.02
C PHE A 92 -22.81 -27.21 -0.06
N SER A 93 -22.99 -28.52 0.19
CA SER A 93 -23.53 -29.50 -0.79
C SER A 93 -24.93 -29.19 -1.29
N GLY A 94 -25.71 -28.35 -0.60
CA GLY A 94 -27.06 -27.93 -0.99
C GLY A 94 -27.12 -26.49 -1.54
N GLU A 95 -26.01 -25.77 -1.63
CA GLU A 95 -25.99 -24.40 -2.11
C GLU A 95 -25.66 -24.35 -3.61
N THR A 96 -26.25 -23.37 -4.29
CA THR A 96 -25.93 -23.05 -5.70
C THR A 96 -24.93 -21.90 -5.72
N PHE A 97 -23.82 -22.11 -6.42
CA PHE A 97 -22.79 -21.08 -6.65
C PHE A 97 -23.03 -20.38 -7.98
N GLU A 98 -22.91 -19.07 -8.01
CA GLU A 98 -23.03 -18.29 -9.24
C GLU A 98 -21.87 -18.58 -10.19
N GLU A 99 -20.65 -18.70 -9.63
CA GLU A 99 -19.46 -19.10 -10.38
C GLU A 99 -18.54 -19.98 -9.54
N ILE A 100 -17.89 -20.93 -10.22
CA ILE A 100 -16.85 -21.79 -9.66
C ILE A 100 -15.58 -21.59 -10.47
N ILE A 101 -14.51 -21.11 -9.81
CA ILE A 101 -13.22 -20.89 -10.47
C ILE A 101 -12.27 -22.03 -10.13
N ASP A 102 -11.79 -22.74 -11.17
CA ASP A 102 -10.74 -23.75 -11.00
C ASP A 102 -9.38 -23.08 -10.85
N CYS A 103 -8.78 -23.24 -9.67
CA CYS A 103 -7.44 -22.73 -9.34
C CYS A 103 -6.38 -23.83 -9.29
N SER A 104 -6.58 -24.94 -10.03
CA SER A 104 -5.59 -26.01 -10.15
C SER A 104 -4.27 -25.48 -10.68
N GLY A 105 -3.19 -25.68 -9.92
CA GLY A 105 -1.85 -25.20 -10.29
C GLY A 105 -1.61 -23.68 -10.12
N LYS A 106 -2.56 -22.96 -9.51
CA LYS A 106 -2.50 -21.52 -9.27
C LYS A 106 -2.36 -21.19 -7.78
N CYS A 107 -1.96 -19.97 -7.47
CA CYS A 107 -1.97 -19.44 -6.11
C CYS A 107 -3.11 -18.43 -5.92
N ILE A 108 -3.75 -18.51 -4.77
CA ILE A 108 -4.73 -17.54 -4.29
C ILE A 108 -4.06 -16.71 -3.20
N LEU A 109 -4.08 -15.40 -3.35
CA LEU A 109 -3.48 -14.45 -2.42
C LEU A 109 -4.54 -13.43 -1.96
N PRO A 110 -4.36 -12.79 -0.79
CA PRO A 110 -5.17 -11.62 -0.45
C PRO A 110 -5.06 -10.56 -1.54
N GLY A 111 -6.13 -9.81 -1.77
CA GLY A 111 -6.07 -8.61 -2.58
C GLY A 111 -5.01 -7.65 -2.05
N LEU A 112 -4.25 -7.02 -2.95
CA LEU A 112 -3.19 -6.10 -2.57
C LEU A 112 -3.78 -4.80 -2.04
N VAL A 113 -3.07 -4.19 -1.10
CA VAL A 113 -3.44 -2.93 -0.45
C VAL A 113 -2.37 -1.89 -0.75
N ASP A 114 -2.77 -0.77 -1.34
CA ASP A 114 -1.90 0.38 -1.57
C ASP A 114 -2.16 1.44 -0.49
N ALA A 115 -1.23 1.56 0.46
CA ALA A 115 -1.43 2.35 1.66
C ALA A 115 -1.17 3.84 1.50
N HIS A 116 -0.72 4.30 0.32
CA HIS A 116 -0.41 5.71 0.11
C HIS A 116 -0.47 6.08 -1.37
N THR A 117 -1.46 6.89 -1.75
CA THR A 117 -1.58 7.42 -3.12
C THR A 117 -2.21 8.82 -3.16
N HIS A 118 -1.85 9.58 -4.19
CA HIS A 118 -2.47 10.87 -4.54
C HIS A 118 -3.18 10.77 -5.90
N PRO A 119 -4.27 10.00 -6.04
CA PRO A 119 -4.76 9.60 -7.36
C PRO A 119 -5.69 10.64 -8.00
N VAL A 120 -6.06 11.72 -7.29
CA VAL A 120 -6.98 12.75 -7.76
C VAL A 120 -6.20 13.99 -8.18
N TRP A 121 -6.05 14.19 -9.48
CA TRP A 121 -5.44 15.41 -10.04
C TRP A 121 -5.84 15.60 -11.50
N ALA A 122 -5.66 16.82 -12.02
CA ALA A 122 -5.69 17.15 -13.44
C ALA A 122 -4.33 17.68 -13.93
N GLY A 123 -4.13 17.59 -15.26
CA GLY A 123 -2.85 17.89 -15.89
C GLY A 123 -1.89 16.69 -15.88
N GLU A 124 -0.81 16.80 -16.64
CA GLU A 124 0.26 15.79 -16.69
C GLU A 124 1.62 16.43 -16.50
N ARG A 125 2.58 15.69 -15.96
CA ARG A 125 3.92 16.17 -15.66
C ARG A 125 5.02 15.39 -16.38
N VAL A 126 4.68 14.74 -17.49
CA VAL A 126 5.63 13.94 -18.29
C VAL A 126 6.79 14.81 -18.81
N HIS A 127 6.53 16.08 -19.12
CA HIS A 127 7.56 17.03 -19.52
C HIS A 127 8.60 17.30 -18.43
N GLU A 128 8.18 17.33 -17.15
CA GLU A 128 9.11 17.47 -16.02
C GLU A 128 10.01 16.24 -15.87
N PHE A 129 9.49 15.05 -16.17
CA PHE A 129 10.30 13.86 -16.17
C PHE A 129 11.41 13.94 -17.23
N ALA A 130 11.12 14.43 -18.42
CA ALA A 130 12.11 14.67 -19.46
C ALA A 130 13.16 15.70 -19.01
N MET A 131 12.75 16.80 -18.36
CA MET A 131 13.67 17.80 -17.80
C MET A 131 14.59 17.21 -16.75
N LYS A 132 14.07 16.40 -15.82
CA LYS A 132 14.86 15.68 -14.80
C LYS A 132 15.91 14.76 -15.43
N LEU A 133 15.52 14.00 -16.46
CA LEU A 133 16.46 13.14 -17.17
C LEU A 133 17.56 13.93 -17.88
N ALA A 134 17.26 15.14 -18.35
CA ALA A 134 18.22 16.07 -18.91
C ALA A 134 19.10 16.79 -17.86
N GLY A 135 18.89 16.53 -16.58
CA GLY A 135 19.69 17.09 -15.48
C GLY A 135 19.14 18.35 -14.84
N ALA A 136 17.90 18.75 -15.16
CA ALA A 136 17.29 19.92 -14.54
C ALA A 136 17.11 19.70 -13.03
N THR A 137 17.44 20.73 -12.27
CA THR A 137 17.22 20.79 -10.82
C THR A 137 15.74 21.00 -10.49
N TYR A 138 15.36 20.73 -9.25
CA TYR A 138 14.02 21.04 -8.75
C TYR A 138 13.65 22.53 -8.96
N MET A 139 14.59 23.44 -8.70
CA MET A 139 14.35 24.87 -8.85
C MET A 139 14.16 25.30 -10.31
N GLU A 140 14.89 24.71 -11.25
CA GLU A 140 14.70 24.98 -12.69
C GLU A 140 13.34 24.48 -13.17
N ILE A 141 12.88 23.32 -12.71
CA ILE A 141 11.53 22.81 -13.00
C ILE A 141 10.47 23.75 -12.42
N HIS A 142 10.66 24.20 -11.19
CA HIS A 142 9.72 25.13 -10.54
C HIS A 142 9.66 26.47 -11.26
N GLN A 143 10.82 27.04 -11.67
CA GLN A 143 10.90 28.28 -12.44
C GLN A 143 10.26 28.16 -13.83
N ALA A 144 10.30 26.97 -14.43
CA ALA A 144 9.60 26.67 -15.68
C ALA A 144 8.07 26.49 -15.50
N GLY A 145 7.55 26.75 -14.30
CA GLY A 145 6.11 26.64 -14.01
C GLY A 145 5.64 25.23 -13.68
N GLY A 146 6.57 24.29 -13.39
CA GLY A 146 6.28 22.92 -12.98
C GLY A 146 6.07 22.76 -11.48
N GLY A 147 6.14 21.50 -11.02
CA GLY A 147 6.00 21.12 -9.61
C GLY A 147 4.56 21.01 -9.14
N ILE A 148 4.40 20.94 -7.82
CA ILE A 148 3.07 20.73 -7.19
C ILE A 148 2.06 21.83 -7.57
N HIS A 149 2.51 23.07 -7.67
CA HIS A 149 1.64 24.21 -7.99
C HIS A 149 1.06 24.16 -9.39
N PHE A 150 1.77 23.57 -10.37
CA PHE A 150 1.19 23.28 -11.68
C PHE A 150 -0.01 22.33 -11.57
N THR A 151 0.17 21.24 -10.83
CA THR A 151 -0.91 20.27 -10.59
C THR A 151 -2.09 20.94 -9.87
N VAL A 152 -1.82 21.77 -8.87
CA VAL A 152 -2.85 22.52 -8.11
C VAL A 152 -3.67 23.42 -9.05
N GLU A 153 -3.02 24.19 -9.90
CA GLU A 153 -3.72 25.09 -10.84
C GLU A 153 -4.62 24.31 -11.81
N ARG A 154 -4.14 23.20 -12.35
CA ARG A 154 -4.93 22.34 -13.25
C ARG A 154 -6.09 21.66 -12.53
N THR A 155 -5.87 21.19 -11.29
CA THR A 155 -6.92 20.54 -10.48
C THR A 155 -8.00 21.54 -10.07
N ARG A 156 -7.65 22.77 -9.75
CA ARG A 156 -8.61 23.84 -9.48
C ARG A 156 -9.51 24.15 -10.66
N GLN A 157 -8.95 24.15 -11.88
CA GLN A 157 -9.68 24.42 -13.13
C GLN A 157 -10.56 23.26 -13.59
N ALA A 158 -10.20 22.01 -13.22
CA ALA A 158 -10.94 20.83 -13.64
C ALA A 158 -12.31 20.73 -12.93
N THR A 159 -13.29 20.22 -13.65
CA THR A 159 -14.61 19.89 -13.12
C THR A 159 -14.57 18.61 -12.27
N GLU A 160 -15.57 18.40 -11.42
CA GLU A 160 -15.71 17.14 -10.67
C GLU A 160 -15.82 15.93 -11.60
N GLU A 161 -16.50 16.06 -12.74
CA GLU A 161 -16.64 14.97 -13.71
C GLU A 161 -15.33 14.60 -14.38
N GLU A 162 -14.50 15.56 -14.74
CA GLU A 162 -13.17 15.32 -15.30
C GLU A 162 -12.25 14.64 -14.28
N LEU A 163 -12.27 15.10 -13.04
CA LEU A 163 -11.48 14.48 -11.95
C LEU A 163 -11.98 13.06 -11.66
N PHE A 164 -13.30 12.85 -11.64
CA PHE A 164 -13.87 11.52 -11.41
C PHE A 164 -13.47 10.51 -12.52
N ARG A 165 -13.62 10.90 -13.79
CA ARG A 165 -13.22 10.04 -14.92
C ARG A 165 -11.74 9.67 -14.87
N SER A 166 -10.88 10.63 -14.55
CA SER A 166 -9.45 10.38 -14.39
C SER A 166 -9.17 9.44 -13.22
N LEU A 167 -9.81 9.66 -12.07
CA LEU A 167 -9.69 8.79 -10.91
C LEU A 167 -10.17 7.36 -11.23
N GLN A 168 -11.31 7.22 -11.87
CA GLN A 168 -11.88 5.93 -12.27
C GLN A 168 -10.90 5.13 -13.14
N GLN A 169 -10.32 5.75 -14.15
CA GLN A 169 -9.34 5.09 -15.02
C GLN A 169 -8.09 4.64 -14.24
N ARG A 170 -7.58 5.47 -13.34
CA ARG A 170 -6.41 5.17 -12.50
C ARG A 170 -6.70 4.00 -11.55
N LEU A 171 -7.84 4.03 -10.87
CA LEU A 171 -8.26 2.95 -9.98
C LEU A 171 -8.49 1.64 -10.75
N GLN A 172 -9.03 1.69 -11.97
CA GLN A 172 -9.14 0.50 -12.84
C GLN A 172 -7.77 -0.09 -13.19
N CYS A 173 -6.75 0.74 -13.44
CA CYS A 173 -5.38 0.25 -13.63
C CYS A 173 -4.81 -0.41 -12.37
N MET A 174 -5.04 0.18 -11.20
CA MET A 174 -4.64 -0.39 -9.91
C MET A 174 -5.33 -1.73 -9.65
N MET A 175 -6.65 -1.83 -9.93
CA MET A 175 -7.40 -3.09 -9.80
C MET A 175 -6.84 -4.19 -10.70
N ARG A 176 -6.52 -3.89 -11.96
CA ARG A 176 -5.87 -4.85 -12.88
C ARG A 176 -4.50 -5.31 -12.39
N ALA A 177 -3.80 -4.48 -11.62
CA ALA A 177 -2.54 -4.82 -10.96
C ALA A 177 -2.72 -5.52 -9.60
N GLY A 178 -3.96 -5.89 -9.24
CA GLY A 178 -4.28 -6.68 -8.05
C GLY A 178 -4.64 -5.88 -6.81
N THR A 179 -4.72 -4.55 -6.87
CA THR A 179 -5.09 -3.71 -5.73
C THR A 179 -6.60 -3.74 -5.50
N THR A 180 -7.02 -4.11 -4.29
CA THR A 180 -8.44 -4.18 -3.88
C THR A 180 -8.82 -3.17 -2.81
N LEU A 181 -7.82 -2.61 -2.11
CA LEU A 181 -7.98 -1.49 -1.17
C LEU A 181 -6.89 -0.46 -1.45
N VAL A 182 -7.28 0.81 -1.53
CA VAL A 182 -6.36 1.92 -1.83
C VAL A 182 -6.64 3.11 -0.92
N GLU A 183 -5.61 3.78 -0.44
CA GLU A 183 -5.74 5.10 0.15
C GLU A 183 -5.79 6.16 -0.96
N CYS A 184 -6.81 7.01 -0.92
CA CYS A 184 -6.96 8.12 -1.85
C CYS A 184 -6.87 9.44 -1.10
N LYS A 185 -5.83 10.23 -1.38
CA LYS A 185 -5.63 11.55 -0.77
C LYS A 185 -6.24 12.66 -1.64
N SER A 186 -6.74 13.71 -1.01
CA SER A 186 -6.83 15.05 -1.60
C SER A 186 -5.43 15.70 -1.64
N GLY A 187 -5.30 17.03 -1.67
CA GLY A 187 -4.01 17.69 -1.50
C GLY A 187 -3.47 18.41 -2.74
N TYR A 188 -4.22 18.43 -3.81
CA TYR A 188 -3.92 19.30 -4.97
C TYR A 188 -4.94 20.44 -5.14
N GLY A 189 -5.70 20.74 -4.10
CA GLY A 189 -6.54 21.93 -4.05
C GLY A 189 -5.86 23.08 -3.32
N LEU A 190 -5.39 22.82 -2.11
CA LEU A 190 -4.78 23.76 -1.17
C LEU A 190 -5.70 24.93 -0.80
N ASP A 191 -6.98 24.85 -1.11
CA ASP A 191 -8.07 25.71 -0.65
C ASP A 191 -9.29 24.87 -0.33
N LEU A 192 -10.17 25.39 0.51
CA LEU A 192 -11.34 24.64 1.00
C LEU A 192 -12.22 24.10 -0.12
N GLU A 193 -12.54 24.92 -1.10
CA GLU A 193 -13.49 24.55 -2.16
C GLU A 193 -12.95 23.40 -3.01
N THR A 194 -11.68 23.49 -3.42
CA THR A 194 -11.06 22.49 -4.28
C THR A 194 -10.76 21.21 -3.52
N GLU A 195 -10.32 21.28 -2.25
CA GLU A 195 -10.13 20.09 -1.42
C GLU A 195 -11.47 19.34 -1.22
N LEU A 196 -12.57 20.06 -0.99
CA LEU A 196 -13.90 19.45 -0.90
C LEU A 196 -14.35 18.85 -2.23
N LYS A 197 -14.05 19.50 -3.37
CA LYS A 197 -14.29 18.94 -4.70
C LYS A 197 -13.58 17.60 -4.88
N MET A 198 -12.30 17.52 -4.52
CA MET A 198 -11.51 16.27 -4.59
C MET A 198 -12.10 15.19 -3.68
N LEU A 199 -12.49 15.52 -2.45
CA LEU A 199 -13.08 14.57 -1.50
C LEU A 199 -14.46 14.07 -1.97
N ARG A 200 -15.28 14.90 -2.63
CA ARG A 200 -16.54 14.45 -3.25
C ARG A 200 -16.28 13.47 -4.39
N VAL A 201 -15.25 13.71 -5.19
CA VAL A 201 -14.80 12.78 -6.26
C VAL A 201 -14.38 11.44 -5.67
N ILE A 202 -13.62 11.44 -4.56
CA ILE A 202 -13.23 10.22 -3.84
C ILE A 202 -14.46 9.50 -3.27
N GLU A 203 -15.38 10.22 -2.66
CA GLU A 203 -16.61 9.65 -2.11
C GLU A 203 -17.50 9.04 -3.20
N ARG A 204 -17.61 9.70 -4.36
CA ARG A 204 -18.29 9.14 -5.53
C ARG A 204 -17.63 7.85 -6.00
N ALA A 205 -16.29 7.81 -6.09
CA ALA A 205 -15.57 6.61 -6.45
C ALA A 205 -15.79 5.46 -5.45
N ARG A 206 -15.85 5.76 -4.15
CA ARG A 206 -16.16 4.79 -3.09
C ARG A 206 -17.54 4.14 -3.28
N ARG A 207 -18.52 4.90 -3.75
CA ARG A 207 -19.89 4.43 -3.97
C ARG A 207 -20.07 3.69 -5.29
N GLU A 208 -19.39 4.13 -6.35
CA GLU A 208 -19.63 3.64 -7.71
C GLU A 208 -18.66 2.52 -8.14
N LEU A 209 -17.50 2.38 -7.48
CA LEU A 209 -16.47 1.42 -7.90
C LEU A 209 -16.35 0.25 -6.91
N ASP A 210 -16.05 -0.93 -7.47
CA ASP A 210 -15.87 -2.15 -6.70
C ASP A 210 -14.42 -2.28 -6.13
N ILE A 211 -13.86 -1.20 -5.60
CA ILE A 211 -12.58 -1.17 -4.87
C ILE A 211 -12.80 -0.59 -3.48
N GLY A 212 -12.06 -1.08 -2.48
CA GLY A 212 -12.02 -0.45 -1.16
C GLY A 212 -11.27 0.87 -1.22
N ILE A 213 -11.80 1.93 -0.60
CA ILE A 213 -11.16 3.24 -0.54
C ILE A 213 -11.07 3.72 0.91
N SER A 214 -9.85 4.09 1.33
CA SER A 214 -9.58 4.89 2.52
C SER A 214 -9.32 6.32 2.09
N ALA A 215 -10.19 7.26 2.46
CA ALA A 215 -10.07 8.65 2.06
C ALA A 215 -9.24 9.46 3.06
N THR A 216 -8.28 10.22 2.56
CA THR A 216 -7.40 11.05 3.36
C THR A 216 -7.52 12.52 2.96
N TYR A 217 -7.84 13.38 3.93
CA TYR A 217 -7.73 14.82 3.74
C TYR A 217 -6.26 15.23 3.85
N CYS A 218 -5.72 15.82 2.80
CA CYS A 218 -4.32 16.27 2.70
C CYS A 218 -4.19 17.75 2.30
N GLY A 219 -5.06 18.62 2.82
CA GLY A 219 -5.02 20.07 2.49
C GLY A 219 -3.73 20.77 2.92
N ALA A 220 -2.91 20.13 3.76
CA ALA A 220 -1.58 20.56 4.15
C ALA A 220 -0.46 19.88 3.34
N HIS A 221 -0.68 19.59 2.06
CA HIS A 221 0.30 18.96 1.16
C HIS A 221 1.37 19.96 0.69
N SER A 222 1.05 21.23 0.62
CA SER A 222 1.97 22.33 0.35
C SER A 222 1.39 23.63 0.90
N VAL A 223 2.25 24.64 1.07
CA VAL A 223 1.80 25.98 1.44
C VAL A 223 1.23 26.67 0.20
N PRO A 224 -0.01 27.19 0.24
CA PRO A 224 -0.59 27.92 -0.88
C PRO A 224 0.25 29.15 -1.24
N LYS A 225 0.33 29.49 -2.54
CA LYS A 225 1.04 30.69 -2.99
C LYS A 225 0.53 31.94 -2.26
N GLY A 226 1.45 32.72 -1.72
CA GLY A 226 1.15 33.99 -1.01
C GLY A 226 0.75 33.83 0.45
N LYS A 227 0.74 32.61 1.01
CA LYS A 227 0.55 32.37 2.44
C LYS A 227 1.83 31.87 3.10
N THR A 228 1.93 32.06 4.40
CA THR A 228 2.89 31.38 5.27
C THR A 228 2.35 30.03 5.72
N ALA A 229 3.22 29.15 6.20
CA ALA A 229 2.79 27.85 6.78
C ALA A 229 1.82 28.03 7.94
N THR A 230 2.04 29.04 8.80
CA THR A 230 1.17 29.37 9.92
C THR A 230 -0.22 29.79 9.46
N GLU A 231 -0.30 30.72 8.48
CA GLU A 231 -1.59 31.18 7.92
C GLU A 231 -2.35 30.03 7.23
N ALA A 232 -1.64 29.14 6.53
CA ALA A 232 -2.22 27.94 5.94
C ALA A 232 -2.72 26.96 7.03
N ALA A 233 -1.97 26.76 8.09
CA ALA A 233 -2.37 25.93 9.22
C ALA A 233 -3.61 26.49 9.93
N ASP A 234 -3.65 27.79 10.16
CA ASP A 234 -4.79 28.48 10.78
C ASP A 234 -6.07 28.36 9.92
N ASP A 235 -5.93 28.49 8.60
CA ASP A 235 -7.05 28.31 7.65
C ASP A 235 -7.58 26.87 7.69
N ILE A 236 -6.70 25.88 7.67
CA ILE A 236 -7.09 24.47 7.79
C ILE A 236 -7.82 24.22 9.10
N ILE A 237 -7.29 24.67 10.21
CA ILE A 237 -7.82 24.43 11.55
C ILE A 237 -9.19 25.13 11.75
N ASN A 238 -9.32 26.37 11.28
CA ASN A 238 -10.47 27.20 11.56
C ASN A 238 -11.59 27.11 10.50
N ASN A 239 -11.26 26.76 9.26
CA ASN A 239 -12.21 26.73 8.16
C ASN A 239 -12.38 25.30 7.57
N HIS A 240 -11.29 24.60 7.18
CA HIS A 240 -11.41 23.31 6.50
C HIS A 240 -11.93 22.21 7.43
N LEU A 241 -11.28 21.98 8.58
CA LEU A 241 -11.63 20.89 9.49
C LEU A 241 -13.04 21.00 10.08
N PRO A 242 -13.56 22.21 10.46
CA PRO A 242 -14.94 22.36 10.86
C PRO A 242 -15.92 22.01 9.75
N LYS A 243 -15.63 22.40 8.49
CA LYS A 243 -16.47 22.07 7.34
C LYS A 243 -16.46 20.57 7.01
N LEU A 244 -15.30 19.91 7.08
CA LEU A 244 -15.20 18.46 6.93
C LEU A 244 -16.06 17.73 7.97
N LYS A 245 -16.01 18.16 9.23
CA LYS A 245 -16.83 17.60 10.31
C LYS A 245 -18.33 17.76 10.05
N GLU A 246 -18.74 18.93 9.54
CA GLU A 246 -20.13 19.20 9.16
C GLU A 246 -20.60 18.23 8.06
N LEU A 247 -19.84 18.17 6.94
CA LEU A 247 -20.20 17.34 5.78
C LEU A 247 -20.16 15.85 6.11
N GLY A 248 -19.24 15.43 6.98
CA GLY A 248 -19.18 14.06 7.47
C GLY A 248 -20.40 13.67 8.30
N ARG A 249 -20.88 14.57 9.16
CA ARG A 249 -22.11 14.35 9.95
C ARG A 249 -23.38 14.28 9.06
N ASN A 250 -23.38 15.02 7.98
CA ASN A 250 -24.49 15.02 7.01
C ASN A 250 -24.46 13.79 6.07
N GLY A 251 -23.39 12.97 6.10
CA GLY A 251 -23.21 11.83 5.22
C GLY A 251 -22.87 12.19 3.77
N GLU A 252 -22.45 13.43 3.52
CA GLU A 252 -22.09 13.89 2.17
C GLU A 252 -20.72 13.36 1.74
N ILE A 253 -19.76 13.36 2.65
CA ILE A 253 -18.41 12.82 2.46
C ILE A 253 -18.01 12.00 3.68
N HIS A 254 -17.16 11.00 3.46
CA HIS A 254 -16.53 10.27 4.56
C HIS A 254 -15.01 10.34 4.41
N VAL A 255 -14.35 10.91 5.40
CA VAL A 255 -12.88 11.03 5.47
C VAL A 255 -12.40 10.14 6.60
N ASP A 256 -11.44 9.25 6.31
CA ASP A 256 -10.86 8.31 7.27
C ASP A 256 -9.66 8.95 7.99
N ASN A 257 -8.78 9.63 7.26
CA ASN A 257 -7.50 10.09 7.76
C ASN A 257 -7.24 11.57 7.50
N ILE A 258 -6.31 12.14 8.27
CA ILE A 258 -5.71 13.46 8.05
C ILE A 258 -4.22 13.32 7.78
N ASP A 259 -3.71 14.10 6.83
CA ASP A 259 -2.32 14.11 6.39
C ASP A 259 -1.77 15.54 6.33
N VAL A 260 -0.51 15.69 6.68
CA VAL A 260 0.30 16.92 6.59
C VAL A 260 1.65 16.57 6.01
N PHE A 261 2.14 17.33 5.06
CA PHE A 261 3.52 17.21 4.62
C PHE A 261 4.47 17.92 5.60
N CYS A 262 4.94 17.17 6.59
CA CYS A 262 5.88 17.63 7.60
C CYS A 262 7.30 17.66 7.01
N GLU A 263 7.68 18.78 6.44
CA GLU A 263 8.93 18.91 5.70
C GLU A 263 9.50 20.33 5.81
N LYS A 264 10.83 20.43 5.77
CA LYS A 264 11.54 21.71 5.80
C LYS A 264 11.10 22.59 4.63
N GLY A 265 10.62 23.80 4.94
CA GLY A 265 10.13 24.75 3.95
C GLY A 265 8.68 24.50 3.49
N VAL A 266 7.99 23.50 4.05
CA VAL A 266 6.55 23.25 3.88
C VAL A 266 5.85 23.47 5.21
N PHE A 267 5.54 22.44 5.98
CA PHE A 267 5.00 22.59 7.32
C PHE A 267 6.02 22.11 8.36
N ASP A 268 6.31 22.98 9.34
CA ASP A 268 7.17 22.67 10.48
C ASP A 268 6.46 21.76 11.50
N LEU A 269 7.19 21.31 12.52
CA LEU A 269 6.65 20.44 13.56
C LEU A 269 5.49 21.06 14.34
N ASP A 270 5.52 22.37 14.61
CA ASP A 270 4.46 23.03 15.38
C ASP A 270 3.17 23.12 14.56
N SER A 271 3.25 23.60 13.33
CA SER A 271 2.11 23.65 12.41
C SER A 271 1.54 22.25 12.15
N THR A 272 2.42 21.25 11.95
CA THR A 272 2.04 19.84 11.77
C THR A 272 1.30 19.33 12.99
N ARG A 273 1.83 19.51 14.20
CA ARG A 273 1.21 19.12 15.48
C ARG A 273 -0.20 19.69 15.61
N ARG A 274 -0.35 20.98 15.37
CA ARG A 274 -1.62 21.71 15.52
C ARG A 274 -2.69 21.16 14.57
N ILE A 275 -2.33 20.95 13.29
CA ILE A 275 -3.26 20.42 12.28
C ILE A 275 -3.66 18.98 12.62
N LEU A 276 -2.68 18.11 12.89
CA LEU A 276 -2.92 16.68 13.15
C LEU A 276 -3.74 16.49 14.44
N GLN A 277 -3.42 17.23 15.51
CA GLN A 277 -4.20 17.17 16.76
C GLN A 277 -5.66 17.58 16.51
N ARG A 278 -5.87 18.67 15.74
CA ARG A 278 -7.23 19.13 15.43
C ARG A 278 -8.01 18.14 14.55
N GLY A 279 -7.32 17.47 13.61
CA GLY A 279 -7.90 16.36 12.84
C GLY A 279 -8.34 15.21 13.74
N LYS A 280 -7.47 14.79 14.66
CA LYS A 280 -7.77 13.76 15.66
C LYS A 280 -8.98 14.13 16.53
N ASP A 281 -9.10 15.39 16.96
CA ASP A 281 -10.22 15.88 17.77
C ASP A 281 -11.56 15.80 17.07
N ILE A 282 -11.58 15.75 15.75
CA ILE A 282 -12.81 15.56 14.96
C ILE A 282 -13.04 14.12 14.52
N GLY A 283 -12.16 13.19 14.93
CA GLY A 283 -12.31 11.75 14.73
C GLY A 283 -11.52 11.18 13.55
N LEU A 284 -10.62 11.94 12.92
CA LEU A 284 -9.75 11.43 11.85
C LEU A 284 -8.55 10.68 12.42
N GLN A 285 -8.13 9.61 11.75
CA GLN A 285 -6.87 8.94 12.03
C GLN A 285 -5.70 9.76 11.49
N ILE A 286 -4.57 9.76 12.19
CA ILE A 286 -3.36 10.45 11.73
C ILE A 286 -2.56 9.50 10.86
N ASN A 287 -2.38 9.88 9.59
CA ASN A 287 -1.53 9.19 8.61
C ASN A 287 -0.89 10.27 7.72
N PHE A 288 0.41 10.57 7.92
CA PHE A 288 1.01 11.77 7.37
C PHE A 288 2.42 11.55 6.80
N HIS A 289 2.89 12.47 5.94
CA HIS A 289 4.23 12.48 5.37
C HIS A 289 5.24 13.01 6.39
N GLY A 290 6.32 12.29 6.60
CA GLY A 290 7.36 12.75 7.53
C GLY A 290 8.74 12.18 7.24
N ASP A 291 9.77 12.97 7.57
CA ASP A 291 11.18 12.62 7.43
C ASP A 291 11.53 12.11 6.02
N GLU A 292 10.96 12.75 4.95
CA GLU A 292 11.19 12.38 3.56
C GLU A 292 12.51 12.94 3.04
N LEU A 293 12.62 14.27 2.93
CA LEU A 293 13.78 14.94 2.31
C LEU A 293 14.78 15.44 3.36
N HIS A 294 14.28 15.74 4.57
CA HIS A 294 15.07 16.21 5.69
C HIS A 294 14.63 15.56 7.00
N PRO A 295 15.57 15.37 7.96
CA PRO A 295 15.24 14.82 9.27
C PRO A 295 14.49 15.88 10.11
N MET A 296 13.18 15.79 10.13
CA MET A 296 12.28 16.71 10.84
C MET A 296 11.91 16.24 12.24
N LYS A 297 12.24 15.02 12.65
CA LYS A 297 11.69 14.33 13.84
C LYS A 297 10.18 14.09 13.75
N ALA A 298 9.69 13.87 12.54
CA ALA A 298 8.29 13.59 12.30
C ALA A 298 7.86 12.25 12.90
N ALA A 299 8.78 11.28 12.92
CA ALA A 299 8.53 9.97 13.54
C ALA A 299 8.27 10.07 15.03
N GLU A 300 9.07 10.86 15.76
CA GLU A 300 8.89 11.13 17.19
C GLU A 300 7.56 11.88 17.46
N LEU A 301 7.25 12.88 16.64
CA LEU A 301 5.98 13.61 16.72
C LEU A 301 4.78 12.70 16.50
N GLY A 302 4.83 11.85 15.46
CA GLY A 302 3.76 10.92 15.17
C GLY A 302 3.54 9.89 16.28
N ALA A 303 4.62 9.37 16.86
CA ALA A 303 4.55 8.47 18.01
C ALA A 303 3.90 9.16 19.23
N GLU A 304 4.26 10.42 19.51
CA GLU A 304 3.67 11.22 20.59
C GLU A 304 2.16 11.46 20.38
N LEU A 305 1.76 11.79 19.16
CA LEU A 305 0.35 12.05 18.81
C LEU A 305 -0.49 10.76 18.71
N GLY A 306 0.14 9.58 18.73
CA GLY A 306 -0.50 8.30 18.50
C GLY A 306 -0.99 8.16 17.06
N ALA A 307 -0.15 8.53 16.11
CA ALA A 307 -0.42 8.36 14.70
C ALA A 307 -0.59 6.88 14.36
N GLN A 308 -1.54 6.57 13.46
CA GLN A 308 -1.74 5.24 12.92
C GLN A 308 -0.58 4.84 12.01
N ALA A 309 -0.13 5.78 11.18
CA ALA A 309 0.99 5.57 10.27
C ALA A 309 1.73 6.88 9.94
N ILE A 310 2.99 6.73 9.54
CA ILE A 310 3.83 7.79 8.97
C ILE A 310 4.41 7.26 7.66
N SER A 311 4.37 8.09 6.63
CA SER A 311 4.81 7.74 5.28
C SER A 311 6.17 8.33 4.97
N HIS A 312 6.91 7.73 4.04
CA HIS A 312 8.27 8.05 3.59
C HIS A 312 9.37 7.54 4.52
N LEU A 313 9.84 8.34 5.47
CA LEU A 313 10.83 7.95 6.50
C LEU A 313 12.23 7.67 5.93
N GLU A 314 12.61 8.28 4.80
CA GLU A 314 13.95 8.18 4.20
C GLU A 314 15.03 8.70 5.16
N GLU A 315 14.72 9.80 5.87
CA GLU A 315 15.62 10.50 6.80
C GLU A 315 15.26 10.33 8.29
N VAL A 316 14.45 9.31 8.60
CA VAL A 316 14.06 9.02 10.00
C VAL A 316 15.28 8.74 10.90
N SER A 317 15.23 9.24 12.15
CA SER A 317 16.25 9.00 13.18
C SER A 317 16.16 7.59 13.78
N ASP A 318 17.19 7.14 14.49
CA ASP A 318 17.15 5.89 15.24
C ASP A 318 16.15 5.97 16.40
N GLU A 319 16.10 7.12 17.05
CA GLU A 319 15.17 7.43 18.13
C GLU A 319 13.72 7.42 17.60
N GLY A 320 13.50 7.96 16.41
CA GLY A 320 12.20 7.93 15.73
C GLY A 320 11.72 6.52 15.44
N ILE A 321 12.60 5.63 14.96
CA ILE A 321 12.26 4.21 14.74
C ILE A 321 11.83 3.53 16.06
N VAL A 322 12.58 3.75 17.14
CA VAL A 322 12.25 3.19 18.46
C VAL A 322 10.94 3.75 18.99
N ALA A 323 10.70 5.06 18.81
CA ALA A 323 9.45 5.71 19.20
C ALA A 323 8.25 5.12 18.45
N MET A 324 8.36 4.92 17.14
CA MET A 324 7.31 4.28 16.31
C MET A 324 7.03 2.85 16.77
N ALA A 325 8.06 2.03 17.01
CA ALA A 325 7.90 0.67 17.49
C ALA A 325 7.15 0.63 18.83
N THR A 326 7.55 1.50 19.79
CA THR A 326 6.93 1.60 21.10
C THR A 326 5.46 2.04 21.02
N ALA A 327 5.16 3.03 20.19
CA ALA A 327 3.81 3.56 19.99
C ALA A 327 2.93 2.68 19.09
N ARG A 328 3.48 1.62 18.48
CA ARG A 328 2.82 0.81 17.43
C ARG A 328 2.35 1.65 16.22
N CYS A 329 3.09 2.71 15.92
CA CYS A 329 2.89 3.52 14.74
C CYS A 329 3.48 2.81 13.53
N SER A 330 2.71 2.64 12.46
CA SER A 330 3.17 1.94 11.24
C SER A 330 4.06 2.85 10.39
N ALA A 331 5.05 2.25 9.74
CA ALA A 331 5.83 2.89 8.69
C ALA A 331 5.25 2.52 7.32
N ILE A 332 4.79 3.48 6.52
CA ILE A 332 4.41 3.25 5.13
C ILE A 332 5.59 3.66 4.25
N LEU A 333 6.30 2.69 3.69
CA LEU A 333 7.47 2.92 2.86
C LEU A 333 7.10 3.00 1.38
N LEU A 334 7.76 3.92 0.67
CA LEU A 334 7.41 4.31 -0.70
C LEU A 334 8.61 4.12 -1.65
N PRO A 335 8.99 2.86 -1.94
CA PRO A 335 10.19 2.55 -2.70
C PRO A 335 10.19 3.12 -4.12
N THR A 336 9.01 3.32 -4.71
CA THR A 336 8.83 3.93 -6.03
C THR A 336 9.24 5.39 -6.05
N THR A 337 8.85 6.18 -5.05
CA THR A 337 9.23 7.59 -4.94
C THR A 337 10.71 7.74 -4.64
N ALA A 338 11.24 6.98 -3.68
CA ALA A 338 12.68 6.97 -3.41
C ALA A 338 13.51 6.60 -4.66
N TYR A 339 13.02 5.66 -5.48
CA TYR A 339 13.65 5.30 -6.76
C TYR A 339 13.56 6.43 -7.79
N MET A 340 12.37 7.00 -8.00
CA MET A 340 12.13 8.05 -9.01
C MET A 340 12.87 9.35 -8.70
N LEU A 341 12.97 9.72 -7.44
CA LEU A 341 13.66 10.92 -6.97
C LEU A 341 15.13 10.68 -6.66
N ARG A 342 15.61 9.43 -6.77
CA ARG A 342 16.98 9.02 -6.43
C ARG A 342 17.35 9.36 -4.98
N LEU A 343 16.40 9.22 -4.08
CA LEU A 343 16.61 9.41 -2.64
C LEU A 343 17.34 8.21 -2.04
N LYS A 344 17.87 8.42 -0.84
CA LYS A 344 18.28 7.32 0.02
C LYS A 344 17.06 6.45 0.33
N GLN A 345 17.22 5.14 0.23
CA GLN A 345 16.11 4.23 0.53
C GLN A 345 15.84 4.21 2.03
N PRO A 346 14.55 4.17 2.46
CA PRO A 346 14.19 3.99 3.85
C PRO A 346 14.83 2.73 4.46
N ARG A 347 15.17 2.79 5.74
CA ARG A 347 15.86 1.72 6.47
C ARG A 347 14.91 0.59 6.91
N ALA A 348 14.18 -0.01 5.94
CA ALA A 348 13.16 -1.03 6.21
C ALA A 348 13.68 -2.17 7.09
N ARG A 349 14.90 -2.68 6.81
CA ARG A 349 15.49 -3.75 7.61
C ARG A 349 15.62 -3.38 9.07
N LYS A 350 16.13 -2.18 9.39
CA LYS A 350 16.25 -1.70 10.76
C LYS A 350 14.88 -1.54 11.42
N MET A 351 13.91 -0.96 10.71
CA MET A 351 12.54 -0.80 11.23
C MET A 351 11.92 -2.15 11.59
N LEU A 352 12.06 -3.15 10.74
CA LEU A 352 11.56 -4.52 10.98
C LEU A 352 12.26 -5.17 12.18
N ASP A 353 13.58 -5.02 12.28
CA ASP A 353 14.38 -5.59 13.38
C ASP A 353 14.04 -4.94 14.73
N GLU A 354 13.66 -3.67 14.75
CA GLU A 354 13.17 -2.93 15.94
C GLU A 354 11.68 -3.17 16.22
N GLY A 355 10.97 -3.94 15.39
CA GLY A 355 9.57 -4.31 15.60
C GLY A 355 8.55 -3.29 15.09
N VAL A 356 8.94 -2.34 14.24
CA VAL A 356 7.99 -1.44 13.56
C VAL A 356 7.16 -2.24 12.56
N ILE A 357 5.85 -2.01 12.53
CA ILE A 357 4.97 -2.55 11.50
C ILE A 357 5.23 -1.80 10.20
N VAL A 358 5.88 -2.48 9.24
CA VAL A 358 6.19 -1.91 7.92
C VAL A 358 5.07 -2.24 6.94
N ALA A 359 4.51 -1.23 6.32
CA ALA A 359 3.56 -1.28 5.21
C ALA A 359 4.21 -0.70 3.95
N LEU A 360 3.61 -0.95 2.79
CA LEU A 360 4.03 -0.42 1.50
C LEU A 360 2.91 0.40 0.85
N GLY A 361 3.32 1.43 0.12
CA GLY A 361 2.48 2.20 -0.78
C GLY A 361 3.20 2.50 -2.08
N SER A 362 2.47 2.81 -3.13
CA SER A 362 3.04 3.17 -4.42
C SER A 362 3.45 4.64 -4.50
N ASP A 363 2.86 5.47 -3.66
CA ASP A 363 2.90 6.92 -3.79
C ASP A 363 2.53 7.40 -5.21
N PHE A 364 1.52 6.73 -5.78
CA PHE A 364 1.05 7.07 -7.11
C PHE A 364 0.62 8.52 -7.19
N ASN A 365 1.34 9.31 -7.95
CA ASN A 365 1.13 10.75 -8.13
C ASN A 365 1.68 11.21 -9.49
N PRO A 366 1.44 12.48 -9.92
CA PRO A 366 1.95 12.96 -11.21
C PRO A 366 3.47 12.91 -11.38
N ASN A 367 4.22 12.85 -10.29
CA ASN A 367 5.68 12.83 -10.29
C ASN A 367 6.29 11.43 -10.18
N ALA A 368 5.53 10.48 -9.60
CA ALA A 368 5.88 9.06 -9.46
C ALA A 368 4.72 8.20 -9.97
N TYR A 369 4.66 8.02 -11.29
CA TYR A 369 3.53 7.38 -11.96
C TYR A 369 3.66 5.84 -11.92
N CYS A 370 3.42 5.25 -10.76
CA CYS A 370 3.44 3.80 -10.56
C CYS A 370 2.21 3.37 -9.74
N PHE A 371 1.30 2.61 -10.37
CA PHE A 371 0.09 2.07 -9.73
C PHE A 371 0.17 0.56 -9.45
N SER A 372 1.38 -0.03 -9.54
CA SER A 372 1.57 -1.48 -9.45
C SER A 372 2.21 -1.89 -8.13
N MET A 373 1.41 -2.43 -7.21
CA MET A 373 1.91 -2.98 -5.94
C MET A 373 2.90 -4.16 -6.13
N PRO A 374 2.79 -5.05 -7.14
CA PRO A 374 3.85 -6.00 -7.46
C PRO A 374 5.21 -5.35 -7.71
N MET A 375 5.25 -4.21 -8.42
CA MET A 375 6.47 -3.42 -8.64
C MET A 375 7.00 -2.81 -7.35
N VAL A 376 6.12 -2.28 -6.52
CA VAL A 376 6.46 -1.73 -5.19
C VAL A 376 7.10 -2.80 -4.31
N MET A 377 6.52 -4.00 -4.24
CA MET A 377 7.09 -5.13 -3.50
C MET A 377 8.46 -5.55 -4.04
N HIS A 378 8.62 -5.58 -5.37
CA HIS A 378 9.92 -5.88 -6.00
C HIS A 378 11.00 -4.90 -5.57
N LEU A 379 10.71 -3.59 -5.65
CA LEU A 379 11.64 -2.55 -5.22
C LEU A 379 11.95 -2.61 -3.73
N ALA A 380 10.98 -2.93 -2.89
CA ALA A 380 11.19 -3.12 -1.45
C ALA A 380 12.14 -4.30 -1.17
N CYS A 381 12.00 -5.40 -1.91
CA CYS A 381 12.92 -6.53 -1.78
C CYS A 381 14.34 -6.17 -2.23
N VAL A 382 14.47 -5.56 -3.41
CA VAL A 382 15.79 -5.29 -4.03
C VAL A 382 16.52 -4.14 -3.34
N ASN A 383 15.84 -3.03 -3.09
CA ASN A 383 16.47 -1.80 -2.61
C ASN A 383 16.45 -1.66 -1.08
N MET A 384 15.41 -2.18 -0.40
CA MET A 384 15.25 -2.03 1.06
C MET A 384 15.56 -3.31 1.83
N ARG A 385 15.99 -4.38 1.17
CA ARG A 385 16.37 -5.69 1.76
C ARG A 385 15.23 -6.36 2.53
N MET A 386 14.00 -6.16 2.11
CA MET A 386 12.89 -6.94 2.62
C MET A 386 12.88 -8.34 2.00
N SER A 387 12.52 -9.35 2.77
CA SER A 387 12.22 -10.66 2.21
C SER A 387 10.89 -10.64 1.46
N MET A 388 10.68 -11.59 0.54
CA MET A 388 9.40 -11.67 -0.19
C MET A 388 8.18 -11.83 0.74
N PRO A 389 8.22 -12.67 1.81
CA PRO A 389 7.11 -12.74 2.76
C PRO A 389 6.86 -11.42 3.50
N GLU A 390 7.90 -10.69 3.90
CA GLU A 390 7.76 -9.37 4.53
C GLU A 390 7.14 -8.35 3.56
N ALA A 391 7.57 -8.35 2.29
CA ALA A 391 7.01 -7.46 1.27
C ALA A 391 5.53 -7.79 0.97
N LEU A 392 5.16 -9.09 0.93
CA LEU A 392 3.76 -9.49 0.75
C LEU A 392 2.92 -9.06 1.95
N ALA A 393 3.37 -9.30 3.18
CA ALA A 393 2.67 -8.85 4.38
C ALA A 393 2.54 -7.32 4.41
N ALA A 394 3.58 -6.59 4.00
CA ALA A 394 3.59 -5.13 3.92
C ALA A 394 2.65 -4.56 2.85
N ALA A 395 2.37 -5.30 1.78
CA ALA A 395 1.43 -4.92 0.71
C ALA A 395 0.02 -5.53 0.90
N THR A 396 -0.26 -6.14 2.05
CA THR A 396 -1.55 -6.75 2.37
C THR A 396 -1.98 -6.39 3.79
N ILE A 397 -1.76 -7.28 4.76
CA ILE A 397 -2.28 -7.12 6.13
C ILE A 397 -1.70 -5.90 6.86
N ASN A 398 -0.40 -5.60 6.70
CA ASN A 398 0.21 -4.44 7.36
C ASN A 398 -0.27 -3.12 6.73
N ALA A 399 -0.44 -3.08 5.39
CA ALA A 399 -1.02 -1.93 4.70
C ALA A 399 -2.48 -1.70 5.13
N ALA A 400 -3.27 -2.77 5.23
CA ALA A 400 -4.63 -2.68 5.76
C ALA A 400 -4.63 -2.21 7.23
N TYR A 401 -3.65 -2.63 8.05
CA TYR A 401 -3.49 -2.15 9.43
C TYR A 401 -3.15 -0.65 9.47
N ALA A 402 -2.21 -0.20 8.64
CA ALA A 402 -1.84 1.21 8.53
C ALA A 402 -3.02 2.12 8.15
N LEU A 403 -4.00 1.58 7.41
CA LEU A 403 -5.25 2.26 7.06
C LEU A 403 -6.39 2.03 8.05
N GLY A 404 -6.17 1.33 9.18
CA GLY A 404 -7.20 0.99 10.16
C GLY A 404 -8.25 0.00 9.65
N LYS A 405 -7.95 -0.76 8.58
CA LYS A 405 -8.88 -1.68 7.90
C LYS A 405 -8.51 -3.16 8.04
N SER A 406 -7.52 -3.53 8.87
CA SER A 406 -7.04 -4.92 9.00
C SER A 406 -8.10 -5.89 9.53
N HIS A 407 -9.14 -5.39 10.18
CA HIS A 407 -10.27 -6.20 10.65
C HIS A 407 -11.19 -6.67 9.51
N THR A 408 -11.12 -6.04 8.34
CA THR A 408 -11.94 -6.35 7.16
C THR A 408 -11.15 -6.72 5.91
N HIS A 409 -9.88 -6.31 5.80
CA HIS A 409 -9.05 -6.45 4.60
C HIS A 409 -7.65 -7.02 4.93
N GLY A 410 -6.90 -7.36 3.89
CA GLY A 410 -5.47 -7.66 3.95
C GLY A 410 -5.10 -9.11 4.24
N SER A 411 -6.06 -9.99 4.53
CA SER A 411 -5.82 -11.43 4.68
C SER A 411 -7.03 -12.24 4.27
N LEU A 412 -6.82 -13.51 3.92
CA LEU A 412 -7.88 -14.47 3.63
C LEU A 412 -8.31 -15.12 4.94
N GLU A 413 -9.35 -14.59 5.56
CA GLU A 413 -9.93 -15.09 6.80
C GLU A 413 -11.46 -15.04 6.74
N VAL A 414 -12.11 -16.02 7.38
CA VAL A 414 -13.57 -16.05 7.47
C VAL A 414 -14.09 -14.79 8.15
N GLY A 415 -15.08 -14.16 7.55
CA GLY A 415 -15.67 -12.91 8.02
C GLY A 415 -14.99 -11.63 7.49
N LYS A 416 -13.83 -11.74 6.86
CA LYS A 416 -13.23 -10.61 6.13
C LYS A 416 -13.81 -10.48 4.73
N GLN A 417 -13.62 -9.33 4.13
CA GLN A 417 -14.09 -9.03 2.78
C GLN A 417 -13.48 -10.01 1.77
N GLY A 418 -14.25 -10.41 0.79
CA GLY A 418 -13.84 -11.32 -0.28
C GLY A 418 -12.95 -10.62 -1.29
N ASP A 419 -11.77 -10.16 -0.83
CA ASP A 419 -10.76 -9.46 -1.60
C ASP A 419 -9.58 -10.39 -1.84
N LEU A 420 -9.41 -10.85 -3.08
CA LEU A 420 -8.36 -11.80 -3.42
C LEU A 420 -7.90 -11.66 -4.87
N ILE A 421 -6.70 -12.11 -5.13
CA ILE A 421 -6.14 -12.28 -6.47
C ILE A 421 -5.80 -13.74 -6.71
N ILE A 422 -5.97 -14.18 -7.96
CA ILE A 422 -5.56 -15.50 -8.41
C ILE A 422 -4.48 -15.31 -9.46
N ILE A 423 -3.31 -15.89 -9.21
CA ILE A 423 -2.17 -15.80 -10.11
C ILE A 423 -1.93 -17.14 -10.81
N ASN A 424 -1.62 -17.07 -12.11
CA ASN A 424 -1.33 -18.23 -12.95
C ASN A 424 0.09 -18.77 -12.68
N SER A 425 0.32 -19.19 -11.47
CA SER A 425 1.57 -19.84 -11.02
C SER A 425 1.32 -20.69 -9.79
N SER A 426 2.03 -21.80 -9.69
CA SER A 426 2.05 -22.65 -8.49
C SER A 426 2.89 -22.11 -7.33
N ARG A 427 3.58 -20.99 -7.55
CA ARG A 427 4.42 -20.30 -6.56
C ARG A 427 4.05 -18.82 -6.52
N TRP A 428 3.62 -18.36 -5.35
CA TRP A 428 3.20 -16.99 -5.14
C TRP A 428 4.32 -15.96 -5.32
N GLU A 429 5.58 -16.38 -5.11
CA GLU A 429 6.76 -15.51 -5.20
C GLU A 429 6.95 -14.94 -6.61
N HIS A 430 6.34 -15.56 -7.63
CA HIS A 430 6.34 -15.02 -8.99
C HIS A 430 5.72 -13.63 -9.08
N LEU A 431 4.77 -13.29 -8.18
CA LEU A 431 4.17 -11.96 -8.12
C LEU A 431 5.21 -10.85 -7.87
N ILE A 432 6.28 -11.17 -7.13
CA ILE A 432 7.38 -10.26 -6.85
C ILE A 432 8.54 -10.47 -7.82
N TYR A 433 8.81 -11.72 -8.19
CA TYR A 433 9.96 -12.09 -9.02
C TYR A 433 9.83 -11.61 -10.47
N GLN A 434 8.63 -11.70 -11.07
CA GLN A 434 8.40 -11.32 -12.47
C GLN A 434 8.27 -9.80 -12.59
N PHE A 435 9.41 -9.13 -12.65
CA PHE A 435 9.50 -7.68 -12.80
C PHE A 435 8.84 -7.22 -14.10
N GLY A 436 7.71 -6.51 -13.97
CA GLY A 436 6.91 -6.04 -15.10
C GLY A 436 5.94 -7.04 -15.72
N GLY A 437 6.01 -8.33 -15.35
CA GLY A 437 5.15 -9.39 -15.92
C GLY A 437 3.83 -9.64 -15.18
N HIS A 438 3.49 -8.83 -14.19
CA HIS A 438 2.31 -9.07 -13.34
C HIS A 438 0.97 -9.03 -14.08
N HIS A 439 0.87 -8.34 -15.21
CA HIS A 439 -0.36 -8.27 -16.02
C HIS A 439 -0.74 -9.61 -16.65
N GLU A 440 0.24 -10.45 -16.99
CA GLU A 440 0.00 -11.79 -17.50
C GLU A 440 -0.13 -12.82 -16.38
N LEU A 441 0.45 -12.51 -15.23
CA LEU A 441 0.47 -13.39 -14.07
C LEU A 441 -0.84 -13.35 -13.27
N ILE A 442 -1.41 -12.15 -13.04
CA ILE A 442 -2.67 -11.96 -12.33
C ILE A 442 -3.81 -12.29 -13.27
N GLU A 443 -4.42 -13.46 -13.06
CA GLU A 443 -5.49 -13.94 -13.94
C GLU A 443 -6.87 -13.46 -13.49
N TYR A 444 -7.12 -13.42 -12.18
CA TYR A 444 -8.38 -12.90 -11.63
C TYR A 444 -8.11 -11.91 -10.49
N VAL A 445 -8.93 -10.88 -10.44
CA VAL A 445 -9.03 -10.00 -9.28
C VAL A 445 -10.48 -9.98 -8.80
N ILE A 446 -10.68 -10.31 -7.53
CA ILE A 446 -11.97 -10.34 -6.87
C ILE A 446 -11.91 -9.29 -5.76
N ALA A 447 -12.85 -8.36 -5.76
CA ALA A 447 -13.00 -7.36 -4.71
C ALA A 447 -14.45 -7.26 -4.28
N LYS A 448 -14.67 -7.09 -2.99
CA LYS A 448 -16.01 -7.12 -2.36
C LYS A 448 -16.82 -8.35 -2.78
N GLY A 449 -16.13 -9.49 -2.97
CA GLY A 449 -16.73 -10.74 -3.41
C GLY A 449 -17.21 -10.74 -4.87
N LYS A 450 -16.84 -9.78 -5.69
CA LYS A 450 -17.19 -9.70 -7.11
C LYS A 450 -15.94 -9.88 -7.98
N LEU A 451 -16.08 -10.59 -9.09
CA LEU A 451 -15.05 -10.64 -10.13
C LEU A 451 -14.99 -9.27 -10.83
N ILE A 452 -13.90 -8.54 -10.62
CA ILE A 452 -13.72 -7.20 -11.19
C ILE A 452 -12.73 -7.17 -12.36
N TYR A 453 -11.89 -8.20 -12.48
CA TYR A 453 -10.96 -8.36 -13.58
C TYR A 453 -10.66 -9.83 -13.85
N LYS A 454 -10.56 -10.17 -15.13
CA LYS A 454 -10.12 -11.47 -15.65
C LYS A 454 -9.28 -11.21 -16.92
N THR A 455 -8.10 -11.83 -17.02
CA THR A 455 -7.25 -11.83 -18.22
C THR A 455 -7.88 -12.66 -19.34
#